data_631f40dba6d16dc0979c9584f0681d5d
#
_entry.id   631f40dba6d16dc0979c9584f0681d5d
#
_cell.length_a   1.000
_cell.length_b   1.000
_cell.length_c   1.000
_cell.angle_alpha   90.00
_cell.angle_beta   90.00
_cell.angle_gamma   90.00
#
_symmetry.space_group_name_H-M   'P 1'
#
loop_
_entity.id
_entity.type
_entity.pdbx_description
1 polymer ?
#
loop_
_entity_poly.entity_id
_entity_poly.type
_entity_poly.pdbx_seq_one_letter_code
_entity_poly.pdbx_strand_id
1 'polypeptide(L)'
;MHCWKTEQLGLLSDTETDAAFRAELTRITLELGFRYWSYLLRIPTAGKTAPRLLDISNYPEAWRQRYAERNYCFIDPTLEQGACSVLPFVWNEQLFSSVPEMRAEMRNSGIEVGWSQSCYDGKGLGGLLSLSRPSGAIAQQELLDKSDRMSWLAQAVHEILGKRLPVFLPQARIGLTTREIDVLRWSADGCTAHEISNILTISERTVNFHINNSLIKLQSQNKTAAVVKAARLGLL
;
A
#
# COMPACT_ATOMS: atom_id res chain seq x y z
N MET A 1 -25.91 -1.19 10.40
CA MET A 1 -24.57 -0.78 9.91
C MET A 1 -23.46 -1.74 10.38
N HIS A 2 -23.43 -2.18 11.62
CA HIS A 2 -22.44 -3.14 12.13
C HIS A 2 -22.50 -4.51 11.44
N CYS A 3 -23.70 -5.00 11.12
CA CYS A 3 -23.91 -6.27 10.43
C CYS A 3 -23.28 -6.30 9.02
N TRP A 4 -23.48 -5.25 8.19
CA TRP A 4 -22.92 -5.18 6.84
C TRP A 4 -21.38 -5.24 6.83
N LYS A 5 -20.72 -4.47 7.68
CA LYS A 5 -19.26 -4.45 7.76
C LYS A 5 -18.68 -5.81 8.15
N THR A 6 -19.26 -6.47 9.14
CA THR A 6 -18.81 -7.79 9.59
C THR A 6 -19.03 -8.86 8.53
N GLU A 7 -20.17 -8.83 7.85
CA GLU A 7 -20.49 -9.74 6.75
C GLU A 7 -19.51 -9.58 5.59
N GLN A 8 -19.30 -8.34 5.11
CA GLN A 8 -18.38 -8.10 3.99
C GLN A 8 -16.93 -8.45 4.35
N LEU A 9 -16.50 -8.22 5.60
CA LEU A 9 -15.15 -8.60 6.03
C LEU A 9 -14.99 -10.12 6.00
N GLY A 10 -15.97 -10.87 6.48
CA GLY A 10 -15.96 -12.33 6.39
C GLY A 10 -15.84 -12.79 4.94
N LEU A 11 -16.72 -12.32 4.07
CA LEU A 11 -16.73 -12.69 2.66
C LEU A 11 -15.41 -12.38 1.93
N LEU A 12 -14.80 -11.21 2.17
CA LEU A 12 -13.51 -10.85 1.59
C LEU A 12 -12.34 -11.66 2.18
N SER A 13 -12.36 -11.90 3.50
CA SER A 13 -11.27 -12.59 4.21
C SER A 13 -11.24 -14.08 3.88
N ASP A 14 -12.39 -14.69 3.72
CA ASP A 14 -12.56 -16.13 3.47
C ASP A 14 -12.24 -16.53 2.02
N THR A 15 -11.94 -15.56 1.16
CA THR A 15 -11.53 -15.85 -0.22
C THR A 15 -10.17 -16.53 -0.26
N GLU A 16 -10.10 -17.74 -0.79
CA GLU A 16 -8.86 -18.53 -0.89
C GLU A 16 -7.97 -18.10 -2.06
N THR A 17 -8.56 -17.58 -3.13
CA THR A 17 -7.88 -17.22 -4.37
C THR A 17 -7.94 -15.72 -4.66
N ASP A 18 -6.97 -15.22 -5.42
CA ASP A 18 -7.00 -13.84 -5.93
C ASP A 18 -8.23 -13.57 -6.81
N ALA A 19 -8.62 -14.54 -7.61
CA ALA A 19 -9.82 -14.42 -8.46
C ALA A 19 -11.12 -14.29 -7.63
N ALA A 20 -11.26 -15.07 -6.56
CA ALA A 20 -12.41 -14.98 -5.66
C ALA A 20 -12.42 -13.62 -4.92
N PHE A 21 -11.27 -13.16 -4.45
CA PHE A 21 -11.15 -11.84 -3.82
C PHE A 21 -11.56 -10.71 -4.77
N ARG A 22 -11.07 -10.74 -6.02
CA ARG A 22 -11.43 -9.74 -7.05
C ARG A 22 -12.92 -9.76 -7.38
N ALA A 23 -13.52 -10.93 -7.47
CA ALA A 23 -14.94 -11.09 -7.73
C ALA A 23 -15.77 -10.49 -6.59
N GLU A 24 -15.43 -10.80 -5.34
CA GLU A 24 -16.12 -10.29 -4.18
C GLU A 24 -15.98 -8.77 -4.00
N LEU A 25 -14.76 -8.24 -4.18
CA LEU A 25 -14.54 -6.81 -4.15
C LEU A 25 -15.29 -6.08 -5.27
N THR A 26 -15.41 -6.70 -6.44
CA THR A 26 -16.20 -6.15 -7.54
C THR A 26 -17.70 -6.13 -7.18
N ARG A 27 -18.23 -7.18 -6.56
CA ARG A 27 -19.62 -7.23 -6.09
C ARG A 27 -19.91 -6.09 -5.11
N ILE A 28 -19.06 -5.91 -4.08
CA ILE A 28 -19.22 -4.84 -3.09
C ILE A 28 -19.11 -3.46 -3.75
N THR A 29 -18.21 -3.29 -4.70
CA THR A 29 -18.03 -2.04 -5.45
C THR A 29 -19.30 -1.68 -6.24
N LEU A 30 -19.93 -2.66 -6.89
CA LEU A 30 -21.20 -2.48 -7.60
C LEU A 30 -22.35 -2.10 -6.65
N GLU A 31 -22.45 -2.73 -5.48
CA GLU A 31 -23.43 -2.36 -4.44
C GLU A 31 -23.28 -0.92 -3.95
N LEU A 32 -22.03 -0.42 -3.92
CA LEU A 32 -21.74 0.99 -3.60
C LEU A 32 -22.06 1.95 -4.76
N GLY A 33 -22.43 1.44 -5.95
CA GLY A 33 -22.77 2.24 -7.12
C GLY A 33 -21.55 2.65 -7.96
N PHE A 34 -20.45 1.95 -7.82
CA PHE A 34 -19.27 2.11 -8.66
C PHE A 34 -19.08 0.88 -9.56
N ARG A 35 -18.48 1.07 -10.73
CA ARG A 35 -18.24 -0.01 -11.70
C ARG A 35 -16.85 -0.62 -11.55
N TYR A 36 -15.88 0.22 -11.23
CA TYR A 36 -14.49 -0.15 -11.17
C TYR A 36 -13.91 0.14 -9.79
N TRP A 37 -12.93 -0.66 -9.43
CA TRP A 37 -12.06 -0.44 -8.28
C TRP A 37 -10.61 -0.66 -8.70
N SER A 38 -9.71 0.07 -8.06
CA SER A 38 -8.28 -0.13 -8.12
C SER A 38 -7.69 0.00 -6.72
N TYR A 39 -6.78 -0.88 -6.40
CA TYR A 39 -5.99 -0.79 -5.18
C TYR A 39 -4.51 -0.78 -5.54
N LEU A 40 -3.88 0.37 -5.33
CA LEU A 40 -2.45 0.56 -5.52
C LEU A 40 -1.74 0.43 -4.18
N LEU A 41 -0.95 -0.62 -4.03
CA LEU A 41 -0.16 -0.86 -2.83
C LEU A 41 1.27 -0.37 -3.06
N ARG A 42 1.71 0.56 -2.23
CA ARG A 42 3.06 1.11 -2.24
C ARG A 42 3.95 0.29 -1.32
N ILE A 43 4.81 -0.52 -1.93
CA ILE A 43 5.74 -1.37 -1.22
C ILE A 43 7.06 -0.61 -1.05
N PRO A 44 7.48 -0.34 0.18
CA PRO A 44 8.78 0.27 0.43
C PRO A 44 9.89 -0.60 -0.16
N THR A 45 10.73 -0.01 -1.00
CA THR A 45 11.93 -0.67 -1.52
C THR A 45 13.16 -0.15 -0.81
N ALA A 46 14.17 -0.99 -0.76
CA ALA A 46 15.43 -0.61 -0.16
C ALA A 46 16.30 0.21 -1.10
N GLY A 47 17.01 1.18 -0.55
CA GLY A 47 18.01 1.96 -1.27
C GLY A 47 17.40 3.11 -2.09
N LYS A 48 18.07 3.47 -3.19
CA LYS A 48 17.68 4.58 -4.09
C LYS A 48 16.62 4.18 -5.12
N THR A 49 16.12 2.95 -5.08
CA THR A 49 15.08 2.49 -5.99
C THR A 49 13.72 3.09 -5.62
N ALA A 50 12.98 3.53 -6.63
CA ALA A 50 11.61 3.99 -6.43
C ALA A 50 10.76 2.90 -5.74
N PRO A 51 9.77 3.26 -4.91
CA PRO A 51 8.88 2.28 -4.29
C PRO A 51 8.21 1.45 -5.37
N ARG A 52 8.10 0.15 -5.14
CA ARG A 52 7.37 -0.74 -6.03
C ARG A 52 5.88 -0.53 -5.82
N LEU A 53 5.14 -0.31 -6.90
CA LEU A 53 3.69 -0.26 -6.87
C LEU A 53 3.15 -1.61 -7.35
N LEU A 54 2.26 -2.19 -6.55
CA LEU A 54 1.46 -3.35 -6.93
C LEU A 54 0.05 -2.83 -7.24
N ASP A 55 -0.36 -2.90 -8.50
CA ASP A 55 -1.71 -2.57 -8.95
C ASP A 55 -2.57 -3.83 -8.98
N ILE A 56 -3.65 -3.79 -8.24
CA ILE A 56 -4.69 -4.81 -8.25
C ILE A 56 -6.00 -4.08 -8.57
N SER A 57 -6.60 -4.37 -9.72
CA SER A 57 -7.81 -3.66 -10.16
C SER A 57 -8.70 -4.51 -11.06
N ASN A 58 -9.96 -4.09 -11.21
CA ASN A 58 -10.86 -4.59 -12.24
C ASN A 58 -11.00 -3.61 -13.41
N TYR A 59 -10.08 -2.66 -13.55
CA TYR A 59 -10.05 -1.75 -14.69
C TYR A 59 -9.91 -2.50 -16.01
N PRO A 60 -10.43 -1.94 -17.12
CA PRO A 60 -10.23 -2.50 -18.46
C PRO A 60 -8.76 -2.78 -18.76
N GLU A 61 -8.48 -3.94 -19.36
CA GLU A 61 -7.12 -4.37 -19.68
C GLU A 61 -6.36 -3.33 -20.50
N ALA A 62 -7.01 -2.73 -21.51
CA ALA A 62 -6.42 -1.70 -22.34
C ALA A 62 -5.95 -0.48 -21.52
N TRP A 63 -6.71 -0.10 -20.49
CA TRP A 63 -6.29 0.98 -19.59
C TRP A 63 -5.10 0.56 -18.72
N ARG A 64 -5.11 -0.65 -18.14
CA ARG A 64 -4.01 -1.14 -17.32
C ARG A 64 -2.69 -1.21 -18.09
N GLN A 65 -2.74 -1.72 -19.33
CA GLN A 65 -1.57 -1.73 -20.22
C GLN A 65 -1.09 -0.31 -20.53
N ARG A 66 -2.00 0.59 -20.89
CA ARG A 66 -1.69 1.98 -21.18
C ARG A 66 -1.09 2.72 -19.99
N TYR A 67 -1.63 2.52 -18.80
CA TYR A 67 -1.13 3.09 -17.55
C TYR A 67 0.32 2.67 -17.29
N ALA A 68 0.63 1.38 -17.49
CA ALA A 68 1.98 0.85 -17.34
C ALA A 68 2.94 1.37 -18.44
N GLU A 69 2.56 1.33 -19.73
CA GLU A 69 3.38 1.78 -20.85
C GLU A 69 3.78 3.25 -20.74
N ARG A 70 2.83 4.09 -20.33
CA ARG A 70 3.05 5.53 -20.15
C ARG A 70 3.68 5.89 -18.81
N ASN A 71 3.91 4.90 -17.93
CA ASN A 71 4.41 5.11 -16.57
C ASN A 71 3.58 6.14 -15.79
N TYR A 72 2.27 6.10 -15.94
CA TYR A 72 1.35 7.05 -15.30
C TYR A 72 1.44 7.08 -13.78
N CYS A 73 1.92 6.01 -13.16
CA CYS A 73 2.17 5.95 -11.71
C CYS A 73 3.11 7.05 -11.18
N PHE A 74 3.91 7.68 -12.03
CA PHE A 74 4.80 8.78 -11.62
C PHE A 74 4.14 10.17 -11.73
N ILE A 75 3.02 10.27 -12.41
CA ILE A 75 2.33 11.55 -12.66
C ILE A 75 0.86 11.51 -12.23
N ASP A 76 0.36 10.38 -11.74
CA ASP A 76 -1.02 10.22 -11.30
C ASP A 76 -1.29 11.08 -10.06
N PRO A 77 -2.11 12.14 -10.18
CA PRO A 77 -2.34 13.06 -9.08
C PRO A 77 -3.14 12.42 -7.94
N THR A 78 -3.83 11.30 -8.19
CA THR A 78 -4.53 10.56 -7.12
C THR A 78 -3.54 9.93 -6.16
N LEU A 79 -2.38 9.45 -6.66
CA LEU A 79 -1.31 8.92 -5.83
C LEU A 79 -0.61 10.03 -5.03
N GLU A 80 -0.39 11.18 -5.64
CA GLU A 80 0.19 12.35 -4.98
C GLU A 80 -0.73 12.84 -3.85
N GLN A 81 -2.01 13.05 -4.14
CA GLN A 81 -3.03 13.44 -3.16
C GLN A 81 -3.12 12.41 -2.01
N GLY A 82 -3.15 11.13 -2.36
CA GLY A 82 -3.21 10.04 -1.39
C GLY A 82 -1.94 9.89 -0.54
N ALA A 83 -0.78 10.33 -1.03
CA ALA A 83 0.45 10.35 -0.24
C ALA A 83 0.47 11.47 0.80
N CYS A 84 -0.30 12.54 0.57
CA CYS A 84 -0.37 13.71 1.45
C CYS A 84 -1.47 13.61 2.52
N SER A 85 -2.47 12.75 2.34
CA SER A 85 -3.63 12.68 3.25
C SER A 85 -4.26 11.29 3.26
N VAL A 86 -4.76 10.88 4.43
CA VAL A 86 -5.59 9.68 4.60
C VAL A 86 -7.10 10.00 4.50
N LEU A 87 -7.46 11.28 4.37
CA LEU A 87 -8.84 11.66 4.17
C LEU A 87 -9.30 11.26 2.76
N PRO A 88 -10.55 10.81 2.61
CA PRO A 88 -11.10 10.50 1.31
C PRO A 88 -11.28 11.77 0.46
N PHE A 89 -11.17 11.61 -0.85
CA PHE A 89 -11.40 12.69 -1.80
C PHE A 89 -12.16 12.21 -3.04
N VAL A 90 -12.96 13.11 -3.58
CA VAL A 90 -13.67 12.91 -4.85
C VAL A 90 -12.82 13.51 -5.98
N TRP A 91 -12.76 12.82 -7.09
CA TRP A 91 -12.06 13.29 -8.26
C TRP A 91 -12.77 14.49 -8.89
N ASN A 92 -12.02 15.52 -9.17
CA ASN A 92 -12.50 16.73 -9.84
C ASN A 92 -11.52 17.16 -10.94
N GLU A 93 -11.90 18.09 -11.78
CA GLU A 93 -11.07 18.56 -12.89
C GLU A 93 -9.79 19.25 -12.43
N GLN A 94 -9.81 19.91 -11.28
CA GLN A 94 -8.63 20.56 -10.71
C GLN A 94 -7.55 19.54 -10.35
N LEU A 95 -7.95 18.38 -9.81
CA LEU A 95 -7.03 17.29 -9.48
C LEU A 95 -6.20 16.84 -10.68
N PHE A 96 -6.82 16.77 -11.87
CA PHE A 96 -6.19 16.28 -13.09
C PHE A 96 -5.68 17.41 -14.01
N SER A 97 -5.67 18.66 -13.56
CA SER A 97 -5.31 19.81 -14.40
C SER A 97 -3.89 19.75 -14.97
N SER A 98 -2.95 19.11 -14.25
CA SER A 98 -1.56 18.93 -14.69
C SER A 98 -1.36 17.76 -15.67
N VAL A 99 -2.35 16.87 -15.83
CA VAL A 99 -2.26 15.64 -16.62
C VAL A 99 -3.46 15.44 -17.57
N PRO A 100 -3.76 16.40 -18.44
CA PRO A 100 -4.96 16.37 -19.27
C PRO A 100 -5.02 15.17 -20.23
N GLU A 101 -3.87 14.70 -20.74
CA GLU A 101 -3.81 13.51 -21.61
C GLU A 101 -4.23 12.26 -20.87
N MET A 102 -3.66 12.02 -19.68
CA MET A 102 -4.02 10.90 -18.83
C MET A 102 -5.52 10.94 -18.50
N ARG A 103 -6.03 12.12 -18.17
CA ARG A 103 -7.46 12.33 -17.87
C ARG A 103 -8.37 11.96 -19.04
N ALA A 104 -8.01 12.35 -20.25
CA ALA A 104 -8.75 12.01 -21.45
C ALA A 104 -8.76 10.50 -21.74
N GLU A 105 -7.62 9.85 -21.59
CA GLU A 105 -7.49 8.40 -21.77
C GLU A 105 -8.26 7.60 -20.70
N MET A 106 -8.30 8.08 -19.45
CA MET A 106 -9.15 7.52 -18.39
C MET A 106 -10.63 7.55 -18.80
N ARG A 107 -11.11 8.71 -19.25
CA ARG A 107 -12.51 8.88 -19.71
C ARG A 107 -12.85 7.95 -20.87
N ASN A 108 -11.96 7.84 -21.84
CA ASN A 108 -12.13 6.93 -22.98
C ASN A 108 -12.22 5.47 -22.55
N SER A 109 -11.64 5.14 -21.39
CA SER A 109 -11.70 3.80 -20.77
C SER A 109 -12.91 3.63 -19.84
N GLY A 110 -13.80 4.64 -19.75
CA GLY A 110 -14.96 4.63 -18.86
C GLY A 110 -14.62 4.86 -17.38
N ILE A 111 -13.47 5.47 -17.11
CA ILE A 111 -13.02 5.81 -15.75
C ILE A 111 -13.10 7.34 -15.63
N GLU A 112 -14.29 7.85 -15.30
CA GLU A 112 -14.51 9.30 -15.30
C GLU A 112 -14.75 9.89 -13.92
N VAL A 113 -15.69 9.32 -13.18
CA VAL A 113 -16.07 9.79 -11.86
C VAL A 113 -15.48 8.86 -10.82
N GLY A 114 -14.78 9.40 -9.83
CA GLY A 114 -14.13 8.55 -8.84
C GLY A 114 -14.01 9.18 -7.46
N TRP A 115 -13.73 8.30 -6.54
CA TRP A 115 -13.45 8.55 -5.14
C TRP A 115 -12.23 7.73 -4.73
N SER A 116 -11.37 8.30 -3.94
CA SER A 116 -10.16 7.59 -3.46
C SER A 116 -9.91 7.88 -1.99
N GLN A 117 -9.29 6.89 -1.34
CA GLN A 117 -8.79 7.01 0.03
C GLN A 117 -7.53 6.21 0.25
N SER A 118 -6.54 6.84 0.87
CA SER A 118 -5.32 6.18 1.32
C SER A 118 -5.50 5.49 2.66
N CYS A 119 -4.77 4.39 2.81
CA CYS A 119 -4.65 3.65 4.06
C CYS A 119 -3.17 3.37 4.33
N TYR A 120 -2.81 3.36 5.61
CA TYR A 120 -1.47 2.99 6.07
C TYR A 120 -1.59 2.03 7.25
N ASP A 121 -0.75 1.02 7.28
CA ASP A 121 -0.64 0.15 8.45
C ASP A 121 0.43 0.66 9.43
N GLY A 122 0.48 0.05 10.62
CA GLY A 122 1.47 0.36 11.64
C GLY A 122 2.91 0.05 11.25
N LYS A 123 3.14 -0.58 10.09
CA LYS A 123 4.47 -0.92 9.55
C LYS A 123 4.88 0.01 8.40
N GLY A 124 4.08 1.03 8.10
CA GLY A 124 4.33 2.00 7.05
C GLY A 124 4.02 1.50 5.63
N LEU A 125 3.32 0.36 5.50
CA LEU A 125 2.77 -0.06 4.23
C LEU A 125 1.62 0.89 3.86
N GLY A 126 1.71 1.52 2.71
CA GLY A 126 0.70 2.45 2.22
C GLY A 126 -0.06 1.87 1.02
N GLY A 127 -1.33 2.20 0.92
CA GLY A 127 -2.16 1.83 -0.21
C GLY A 127 -3.22 2.88 -0.52
N LEU A 128 -3.72 2.88 -1.74
CA LEU A 128 -4.78 3.76 -2.20
C LEU A 128 -5.89 2.92 -2.82
N LEU A 129 -7.08 2.92 -2.20
CA LEU A 129 -8.29 2.41 -2.84
C LEU A 129 -8.92 3.52 -3.66
N SER A 130 -9.21 3.22 -4.92
CA SER A 130 -10.01 4.06 -5.80
C SER A 130 -11.25 3.31 -6.26
N LEU A 131 -12.41 3.96 -6.18
CA LEU A 131 -13.68 3.49 -6.71
C LEU A 131 -14.10 4.42 -7.84
N SER A 132 -14.49 3.88 -8.99
CA SER A 132 -14.83 4.75 -10.13
C SER A 132 -15.97 4.19 -10.98
N ARG A 133 -16.58 5.10 -11.77
CA ARG A 133 -17.68 4.83 -12.70
C ARG A 133 -17.61 5.71 -13.93
N PRO A 134 -18.24 5.32 -15.05
CA PRO A 134 -18.12 6.04 -16.30
C PRO A 134 -18.92 7.35 -16.35
N SER A 135 -19.89 7.55 -15.49
CA SER A 135 -20.76 8.74 -15.51
C SER A 135 -21.52 8.91 -14.21
N GLY A 136 -22.18 10.04 -14.05
CA GLY A 136 -22.99 10.37 -12.88
C GLY A 136 -22.15 10.92 -11.74
N ALA A 137 -22.11 12.24 -11.58
CA ALA A 137 -21.37 12.89 -10.49
C ALA A 137 -21.75 12.30 -9.13
N ILE A 138 -20.79 12.19 -8.22
CA ILE A 138 -21.05 11.75 -6.85
C ILE A 138 -21.72 12.91 -6.10
N ALA A 139 -23.01 12.78 -5.85
CA ALA A 139 -23.76 13.80 -5.14
C ALA A 139 -23.37 13.85 -3.66
N GLN A 140 -23.52 15.00 -3.03
CA GLN A 140 -23.23 15.17 -1.60
C GLN A 140 -24.06 14.20 -0.75
N GLN A 141 -25.32 13.98 -1.06
CA GLN A 141 -26.17 13.02 -0.35
C GLN A 141 -25.64 11.59 -0.50
N GLU A 142 -25.19 11.21 -1.70
CA GLU A 142 -24.57 9.90 -1.94
C GLU A 142 -23.31 9.69 -1.08
N LEU A 143 -22.48 10.74 -0.95
CA LEU A 143 -21.31 10.69 -0.07
C LEU A 143 -21.71 10.50 1.39
N LEU A 144 -22.71 11.25 1.88
CA LEU A 144 -23.21 11.13 3.25
C LEU A 144 -23.71 9.71 3.54
N ASP A 145 -24.41 9.10 2.60
CA ASP A 145 -24.99 7.77 2.76
C ASP A 145 -23.96 6.62 2.67
N LYS A 146 -22.88 6.81 1.92
CA LYS A 146 -21.93 5.74 1.57
C LYS A 146 -20.53 5.91 2.13
N SER A 147 -20.12 7.11 2.56
CA SER A 147 -18.73 7.42 2.97
C SER A 147 -18.19 6.44 4.02
N ASP A 148 -19.00 6.11 5.02
CA ASP A 148 -18.60 5.18 6.07
C ASP A 148 -18.32 3.77 5.56
N ARG A 149 -19.08 3.32 4.55
CA ARG A 149 -18.90 2.00 3.94
C ARG A 149 -17.68 1.99 3.02
N MET A 150 -17.50 3.07 2.25
CA MET A 150 -16.35 3.23 1.34
C MET A 150 -15.04 3.33 2.13
N SER A 151 -15.01 4.15 3.17
CA SER A 151 -13.83 4.29 4.03
C SER A 151 -13.50 2.99 4.76
N TRP A 152 -14.51 2.30 5.27
CA TRP A 152 -14.32 0.99 5.88
C TRP A 152 -13.78 -0.02 4.87
N LEU A 153 -14.32 -0.05 3.63
CA LEU A 153 -13.85 -0.93 2.57
C LEU A 153 -12.37 -0.69 2.25
N ALA A 154 -11.95 0.57 2.20
CA ALA A 154 -10.55 0.93 1.97
C ALA A 154 -9.63 0.31 3.05
N GLN A 155 -10.00 0.41 4.32
CA GLN A 155 -9.25 -0.20 5.43
C GLN A 155 -9.27 -1.72 5.38
N ALA A 156 -10.42 -2.34 5.10
CA ALA A 156 -10.56 -3.79 5.02
C ALA A 156 -9.70 -4.38 3.88
N VAL A 157 -9.74 -3.75 2.70
CA VAL A 157 -8.91 -4.15 1.54
C VAL A 157 -7.43 -4.01 1.87
N HIS A 158 -7.03 -2.91 2.52
CA HIS A 158 -5.65 -2.69 2.94
C HIS A 158 -5.15 -3.79 3.88
N GLU A 159 -5.90 -4.10 4.91
CA GLU A 159 -5.57 -5.14 5.90
C GLU A 159 -5.45 -6.53 5.25
N ILE A 160 -6.41 -6.89 4.39
CA ILE A 160 -6.42 -8.20 3.73
C ILE A 160 -5.25 -8.34 2.75
N LEU A 161 -5.02 -7.33 1.90
CA LEU A 161 -3.93 -7.35 0.93
C LEU A 161 -2.56 -7.25 1.61
N GLY A 162 -2.44 -6.50 2.70
CA GLY A 162 -1.23 -6.46 3.51
C GLY A 162 -0.85 -7.83 4.06
N LYS A 163 -1.82 -8.63 4.52
CA LYS A 163 -1.60 -10.01 4.97
C LYS A 163 -1.22 -10.96 3.81
N ARG A 164 -1.75 -10.71 2.60
CA ARG A 164 -1.45 -11.50 1.39
C ARG A 164 -0.13 -11.08 0.71
N LEU A 165 0.47 -9.98 1.11
CA LEU A 165 1.70 -9.45 0.50
C LEU A 165 2.83 -10.48 0.41
N PRO A 166 3.09 -11.37 1.40
CA PRO A 166 4.11 -12.40 1.29
C PRO A 166 3.87 -13.39 0.15
N VAL A 167 2.62 -13.56 -0.29
CA VAL A 167 2.25 -14.42 -1.43
C VAL A 167 2.56 -13.72 -2.75
N PHE A 168 2.28 -12.40 -2.85
CA PHE A 168 2.55 -11.61 -4.05
C PHE A 168 4.04 -11.27 -4.22
N LEU A 169 4.81 -11.26 -3.11
CA LEU A 169 6.23 -10.93 -3.09
C LEU A 169 7.02 -11.91 -2.22
N PRO A 170 7.25 -13.14 -2.69
CA PRO A 170 8.00 -14.15 -1.94
C PRO A 170 9.39 -13.69 -1.48
N GLN A 171 10.00 -12.74 -2.21
CA GLN A 171 11.31 -12.15 -1.91
C GLN A 171 11.27 -11.10 -0.78
N ALA A 172 10.09 -10.69 -0.31
CA ALA A 172 9.95 -9.71 0.78
C ALA A 172 10.22 -10.29 2.17
N ARG A 173 10.41 -11.61 2.29
CA ARG A 173 10.81 -12.23 3.56
C ARG A 173 12.31 -12.06 3.79
N ILE A 174 12.71 -10.91 4.27
CA ILE A 174 14.04 -10.74 4.85
C ILE A 174 14.01 -11.39 6.23
N GLY A 175 14.52 -12.60 6.33
CA GLY A 175 14.54 -13.36 7.59
C GLY A 175 15.60 -12.86 8.56
N LEU A 176 15.40 -11.65 9.12
CA LEU A 176 16.19 -11.23 10.26
C LEU A 176 15.82 -12.08 11.48
N THR A 177 16.82 -12.49 12.23
CA THR A 177 16.62 -13.15 13.53
C THR A 177 16.23 -12.11 14.57
N THR A 178 15.63 -12.54 15.68
CA THR A 178 15.30 -11.64 16.80
C THR A 178 16.51 -10.85 17.27
N ARG A 179 17.68 -11.48 17.37
CA ARG A 179 18.92 -10.81 17.77
C ARG A 179 19.43 -9.77 16.76
N GLU A 180 19.28 -10.02 15.48
CA GLU A 180 19.58 -9.03 14.43
C GLU A 180 18.63 -7.84 14.51
N ILE A 181 17.35 -8.07 14.76
CA ILE A 181 16.35 -7.01 14.98
C ILE A 181 16.70 -6.19 16.23
N ASP A 182 17.00 -6.83 17.37
CA ASP A 182 17.38 -6.14 18.60
C ASP A 182 18.59 -5.22 18.39
N VAL A 183 19.64 -5.74 17.76
CA VAL A 183 20.87 -4.97 17.45
C VAL A 183 20.56 -3.80 16.51
N LEU A 184 19.70 -3.99 15.51
CA LEU A 184 19.31 -2.91 14.59
C LEU A 184 18.45 -1.85 15.29
N ARG A 185 17.56 -2.21 16.21
CA ARG A 185 16.76 -1.27 17.01
C ARG A 185 17.65 -0.35 17.84
N TRP A 186 18.56 -0.92 18.64
CA TRP A 186 19.50 -0.11 19.39
C TRP A 186 20.42 0.72 18.52
N SER A 187 20.75 0.22 17.32
CA SER A 187 21.51 0.99 16.33
C SER A 187 20.67 2.14 15.75
N ALA A 188 19.37 2.00 15.64
CA ALA A 188 18.45 3.06 15.22
C ALA A 188 18.39 4.19 16.28
N ASP A 189 18.46 3.83 17.55
CA ASP A 189 18.53 4.76 18.69
C ASP A 189 19.90 5.43 18.84
N GLY A 190 20.84 5.13 17.94
CA GLY A 190 22.16 5.76 17.91
C GLY A 190 23.24 5.07 18.74
N CYS A 191 22.94 3.91 19.38
CA CYS A 191 23.88 3.21 20.21
C CYS A 191 25.09 2.68 19.43
N THR A 192 26.27 2.77 20.05
CA THR A 192 27.52 2.17 19.58
C THR A 192 27.51 0.65 19.81
N ALA A 193 28.41 -0.08 19.17
CA ALA A 193 28.52 -1.53 19.38
C ALA A 193 28.86 -1.87 20.84
N HIS A 194 29.64 -1.03 21.52
CA HIS A 194 29.96 -1.16 22.92
C HIS A 194 28.71 -1.02 23.82
N GLU A 195 27.91 0.03 23.62
CA GLU A 195 26.68 0.24 24.38
C GLU A 195 25.68 -0.90 24.16
N ILE A 196 25.50 -1.34 22.91
CA ILE A 196 24.64 -2.48 22.57
C ILE A 196 25.13 -3.76 23.24
N SER A 197 26.44 -3.98 23.31
CA SER A 197 27.00 -5.15 23.96
C SER A 197 26.65 -5.21 25.46
N ASN A 198 26.69 -4.06 26.12
CA ASN A 198 26.30 -3.94 27.53
C ASN A 198 24.79 -4.15 27.71
N ILE A 199 23.95 -3.56 26.87
CA ILE A 199 22.49 -3.67 26.94
C ILE A 199 22.04 -5.12 26.73
N LEU A 200 22.57 -5.78 25.71
CA LEU A 200 22.17 -7.14 25.33
C LEU A 200 22.94 -8.24 26.05
N THR A 201 23.93 -7.87 26.88
CA THR A 201 24.80 -8.79 27.65
C THR A 201 25.50 -9.80 26.72
N ILE A 202 26.11 -9.30 25.64
CA ILE A 202 26.90 -10.05 24.66
C ILE A 202 28.21 -9.32 24.37
N SER A 203 29.17 -9.95 23.70
CA SER A 203 30.40 -9.26 23.31
C SER A 203 30.18 -8.27 22.16
N GLU A 204 31.00 -7.20 22.08
CA GLU A 204 30.99 -6.28 20.92
C GLU A 204 31.25 -7.02 19.61
N ARG A 205 32.06 -8.07 19.63
CA ARG A 205 32.30 -8.95 18.48
C ARG A 205 31.00 -9.61 18.02
N THR A 206 30.17 -10.05 18.98
CA THR A 206 28.86 -10.64 18.67
C THR A 206 27.88 -9.61 18.12
N VAL A 207 27.90 -8.37 18.65
CA VAL A 207 27.10 -7.28 18.09
C VAL A 207 27.49 -7.02 16.63
N ASN A 208 28.80 -6.88 16.35
CA ASN A 208 29.29 -6.65 14.99
C ASN A 208 28.97 -7.84 14.05
N PHE A 209 28.98 -9.07 14.56
CA PHE A 209 28.54 -10.26 13.81
C PHE A 209 27.06 -10.14 13.39
N HIS A 210 26.17 -9.75 14.32
CA HIS A 210 24.75 -9.56 14.01
C HIS A 210 24.54 -8.39 13.04
N ILE A 211 25.30 -7.28 13.18
CA ILE A 211 25.27 -6.18 12.22
C ILE A 211 25.63 -6.69 10.83
N ASN A 212 26.76 -7.39 10.66
CA ASN A 212 27.23 -7.87 9.37
C ASN A 212 26.22 -8.85 8.73
N ASN A 213 25.64 -9.75 9.51
CA ASN A 213 24.59 -10.64 9.00
C ASN A 213 23.35 -9.85 8.53
N SER A 214 22.97 -8.82 9.29
CA SER A 214 21.89 -7.92 8.91
C SER A 214 22.21 -7.17 7.61
N LEU A 215 23.46 -6.71 7.43
CA LEU A 215 23.90 -6.06 6.18
C LEU A 215 23.72 -6.98 4.97
N ILE A 216 24.14 -8.25 5.10
CA ILE A 216 24.02 -9.26 4.03
C ILE A 216 22.55 -9.51 3.71
N LYS A 217 21.73 -9.81 4.73
CA LYS A 217 20.31 -10.11 4.57
C LYS A 217 19.52 -8.93 4.01
N LEU A 218 19.84 -7.73 4.46
CA LEU A 218 19.26 -6.47 4.00
C LEU A 218 19.90 -5.96 2.71
N GLN A 219 20.94 -6.59 2.17
CA GLN A 219 21.71 -6.11 1.02
C GLN A 219 22.09 -4.63 1.16
N SER A 220 22.63 -4.26 2.32
CA SER A 220 22.96 -2.89 2.69
C SER A 220 24.48 -2.73 2.81
N GLN A 221 25.00 -1.58 2.41
CA GLN A 221 26.44 -1.32 2.38
C GLN A 221 27.03 -0.93 3.74
N ASN A 222 26.19 -0.44 4.66
CA ASN A 222 26.63 0.00 6.00
C ASN A 222 25.47 -0.07 7.01
N LYS A 223 25.80 0.08 8.31
CA LYS A 223 24.85 0.01 9.43
C LYS A 223 23.67 0.98 9.26
N THR A 224 23.94 2.23 8.91
CA THR A 224 22.90 3.25 8.74
C THR A 224 21.93 2.87 7.61
N ALA A 225 22.43 2.42 6.47
CA ALA A 225 21.61 1.96 5.36
C ALA A 225 20.75 0.74 5.76
N ALA A 226 21.30 -0.19 6.56
CA ALA A 226 20.57 -1.35 7.06
C ALA A 226 19.45 -0.95 8.01
N VAL A 227 19.69 -0.03 8.94
CA VAL A 227 18.68 0.50 9.86
C VAL A 227 17.55 1.17 9.10
N VAL A 228 17.86 2.09 8.19
CA VAL A 228 16.86 2.79 7.37
C VAL A 228 16.04 1.79 6.55
N LYS A 229 16.70 0.77 5.99
CA LYS A 229 16.03 -0.27 5.22
C LYS A 229 15.09 -1.11 6.09
N ALA A 230 15.57 -1.55 7.25
CA ALA A 230 14.77 -2.35 8.17
C ALA A 230 13.55 -1.57 8.68
N ALA A 231 13.71 -0.29 9.03
CA ALA A 231 12.62 0.59 9.43
C ALA A 231 11.57 0.76 8.31
N ARG A 232 12.01 1.02 7.06
CA ARG A 232 11.09 1.13 5.91
C ARG A 232 10.33 -0.15 5.61
N LEU A 233 10.87 -1.29 5.97
CA LEU A 233 10.23 -2.60 5.80
C LEU A 233 9.37 -3.02 7.01
N GLY A 234 9.25 -2.14 8.02
CA GLY A 234 8.49 -2.42 9.24
C GLY A 234 9.07 -3.59 10.06
N LEU A 235 10.40 -3.78 10.02
CA LEU A 235 11.10 -4.85 10.73
C LEU A 235 11.62 -4.40 12.11
N LEU A 236 11.65 -3.09 12.36
CA LEU A 236 12.10 -2.48 13.63
C LEU A 236 10.97 -2.03 14.50
#